data_cd518e771088bbfc171ba843b4504175
#
_entry.id   cd518e771088bbfc171ba843b4504175
#
_cell.length_a   1.000
_cell.length_b   1.000
_cell.length_c   1.000
_cell.angle_alpha   90.00
_cell.angle_beta   90.00
_cell.angle_gamma   90.00
#
_symmetry.space_group_name_H-M   'P 1'
#
loop_
_entity.id
_entity.type
_entity.pdbx_description
1 polymer ?
#
loop_
_entity_poly.entity_id
_entity_poly.type
_entity_poly.pdbx_seq_one_letter_code
_entity_poly.pdbx_strand_id
1 'polypeptide(L)'
;MEVLELKPLKKKSLKLILIESEFPINWWFETSAQKKHDLVWNLHLISKEYLNLIEHLIEKYNPDFAVEEKGSRWEDTIAPDDPLESLFREFKIPYKMVDISENAENYLSSNMEDYRTLIKQLTKSINEIWKNNGKNFPKDDFEFQRMFLWREYLQQEYNLQENEIRLNVREAWMMMGILKFAKVMVEKTLKAFYICNPSHFKGITQLAGDLGIKTEEIKIKRLAKVVNNPGSNSIKNLIGKSILELTPIKVKKKESLEKICYFFNTDDNASPFDINMAYDAGFDVVIPISKMTADQVPKLVQDAIFSRKPKAPTTFFIGGSDVKEGEKIAKKVVKSLVPPFECPVIIDPRGSHTTASAVVAKTIEVAKGHEIYDLKGKKVIILGAGPVGRIAAILAAKLKCKTYLVETWEKSSEQFIENLVKELTKEAGSNSAEITGVFAPNDEKKIEIIKDADIIWALATAGVQILSKELMLELKSKIIIDINLVPPYGIEGLKPKDNDKEIYPTIFGIGALALGRLKSNIEANILKEASNTKGKKVFDYNYAFEQAKKILFGNEIKISI
;
A
#
# COMPACT_ATOMS: atom_id res chain seq x y z
N MET A 1 -20.88 8.10 6.35
CA MET A 1 -21.38 6.91 5.59
C MET A 1 -21.90 5.95 6.63
N GLU A 2 -23.21 5.67 6.67
CA GLU A 2 -23.72 4.64 7.58
C GLU A 2 -23.16 3.31 7.15
N VAL A 3 -22.52 2.60 8.07
CA VAL A 3 -22.05 1.24 7.85
C VAL A 3 -23.27 0.37 7.59
N LEU A 4 -23.31 -0.28 6.42
CA LEU A 4 -24.38 -1.22 6.09
C LEU A 4 -24.19 -2.48 6.95
N GLU A 5 -24.84 -2.50 8.12
CA GLU A 5 -24.88 -3.69 8.95
C GLU A 5 -25.89 -4.72 8.43
N LEU A 6 -25.48 -5.98 8.31
CA LEU A 6 -26.38 -7.10 8.11
C LEU A 6 -27.23 -7.26 9.37
N LYS A 7 -28.56 -7.10 9.24
CA LYS A 7 -29.47 -7.19 10.39
C LYS A 7 -30.33 -8.46 10.30
N PRO A 8 -30.51 -9.18 11.41
CA PRO A 8 -31.40 -10.34 11.47
C PRO A 8 -32.83 -10.01 11.00
N LEU A 9 -33.51 -11.00 10.45
CA LEU A 9 -34.92 -10.86 10.07
C LEU A 9 -35.80 -10.70 11.32
N LYS A 10 -36.45 -9.53 11.44
CA LYS A 10 -37.41 -9.30 12.54
C LYS A 10 -38.69 -10.06 12.27
N LYS A 11 -39.13 -10.86 13.25
CA LYS A 11 -40.40 -11.63 13.23
C LYS A 11 -40.53 -12.68 12.11
N LYS A 12 -39.42 -13.08 11.46
CA LYS A 12 -39.38 -14.13 10.45
C LYS A 12 -38.22 -15.09 10.74
N SER A 13 -38.42 -16.37 10.44
CA SER A 13 -37.33 -17.36 10.41
C SER A 13 -37.03 -17.76 8.97
N LEU A 14 -35.74 -18.00 8.68
CA LEU A 14 -35.28 -18.45 7.36
C LEU A 14 -34.46 -19.73 7.53
N LYS A 15 -34.71 -20.72 6.69
CA LYS A 15 -33.80 -21.83 6.44
C LYS A 15 -33.24 -21.70 5.02
N LEU A 16 -31.93 -21.66 4.91
CA LEU A 16 -31.23 -21.53 3.65
C LEU A 16 -30.63 -22.88 3.23
N ILE A 17 -31.02 -23.37 2.08
CA ILE A 17 -30.51 -24.60 1.49
C ILE A 17 -29.48 -24.21 0.43
N LEU A 18 -28.20 -24.44 0.76
CA LEU A 18 -27.06 -24.15 -0.11
C LEU A 18 -26.91 -25.30 -1.09
N ILE A 19 -27.03 -25.02 -2.36
CA ILE A 19 -26.95 -26.02 -3.44
C ILE A 19 -25.70 -25.72 -4.29
N GLU A 20 -24.83 -26.71 -4.44
CA GLU A 20 -23.66 -26.57 -5.31
C GLU A 20 -24.09 -26.29 -6.74
N SER A 21 -23.54 -25.23 -7.35
CA SER A 21 -23.73 -24.90 -8.77
C SER A 21 -22.98 -25.88 -9.67
N GLU A 22 -23.48 -26.13 -10.87
CA GLU A 22 -22.85 -27.10 -11.82
C GLU A 22 -21.54 -26.59 -12.43
N PHE A 23 -21.14 -25.36 -12.19
CA PHE A 23 -19.98 -24.74 -12.83
C PHE A 23 -18.66 -25.40 -12.44
N PRO A 24 -17.74 -25.67 -13.39
CA PRO A 24 -16.44 -26.24 -13.10
C PRO A 24 -15.57 -25.26 -12.30
N ILE A 25 -14.95 -25.76 -11.23
CA ILE A 25 -14.12 -25.02 -10.27
C ILE A 25 -12.94 -24.27 -10.92
N ASN A 26 -12.49 -24.69 -12.11
CA ASN A 26 -11.29 -24.17 -12.79
C ASN A 26 -11.60 -23.17 -13.93
N TRP A 27 -12.82 -22.73 -14.06
CA TRP A 27 -13.24 -21.89 -15.19
C TRP A 27 -12.48 -20.56 -15.30
N TRP A 28 -12.07 -19.97 -14.17
CA TRP A 28 -11.35 -18.70 -14.12
C TRP A 28 -9.88 -18.77 -14.54
N PHE A 29 -9.27 -19.94 -14.49
CA PHE A 29 -7.83 -20.10 -14.70
C PHE A 29 -7.42 -20.51 -16.12
N GLU A 30 -8.34 -21.03 -16.94
CA GLU A 30 -7.96 -21.68 -18.21
C GLU A 30 -8.39 -20.94 -19.48
N THR A 31 -9.14 -19.86 -19.40
CA THR A 31 -9.74 -19.25 -20.60
C THR A 31 -9.21 -17.86 -20.94
N SER A 32 -8.80 -17.65 -22.22
CA SER A 32 -8.52 -16.33 -22.78
C SER A 32 -9.79 -15.46 -22.77
N ALA A 33 -9.65 -14.11 -22.75
CA ALA A 33 -10.78 -13.17 -22.75
C ALA A 33 -11.82 -13.45 -23.84
N GLN A 34 -11.38 -13.88 -25.04
CA GLN A 34 -12.26 -14.25 -26.14
C GLN A 34 -13.08 -15.50 -25.83
N LYS A 35 -12.46 -16.54 -25.27
CA LYS A 35 -13.14 -17.77 -24.85
C LYS A 35 -14.09 -17.55 -23.68
N LYS A 36 -13.78 -16.58 -22.80
CA LYS A 36 -14.67 -16.18 -21.72
C LYS A 36 -15.96 -15.56 -22.28
N HIS A 37 -15.85 -14.71 -23.29
CA HIS A 37 -17.01 -14.09 -23.95
C HIS A 37 -17.90 -15.16 -24.60
N ASP A 38 -17.30 -16.09 -25.37
CA ASP A 38 -18.03 -17.16 -26.04
C ASP A 38 -18.64 -18.17 -25.06
N LEU A 39 -17.98 -18.44 -23.91
CA LEU A 39 -18.50 -19.30 -22.86
C LEU A 39 -19.60 -18.64 -22.01
N VAL A 40 -19.54 -17.34 -21.78
CA VAL A 40 -20.61 -16.58 -21.11
C VAL A 40 -21.91 -16.64 -21.93
N TRP A 41 -21.81 -16.61 -23.26
CA TRP A 41 -22.95 -16.76 -24.14
C TRP A 41 -23.40 -18.20 -24.34
N ASN A 42 -22.51 -19.20 -24.14
CA ASN A 42 -22.79 -20.62 -24.14
C ASN A 42 -23.21 -21.19 -22.77
N LEU A 43 -23.47 -20.35 -21.78
CA LEU A 43 -24.00 -20.72 -20.44
C LEU A 43 -25.43 -21.31 -20.46
N HIS A 44 -25.95 -21.62 -21.62
CA HIS A 44 -27.17 -22.43 -21.82
C HIS A 44 -26.95 -23.92 -21.53
N LEU A 45 -25.79 -24.31 -21.02
CA LEU A 45 -25.42 -25.72 -20.80
C LEU A 45 -25.50 -26.14 -19.32
N ILE A 46 -26.55 -25.76 -18.63
CA ILE A 46 -26.96 -26.48 -17.45
C ILE A 46 -27.42 -27.86 -17.92
N SER A 47 -26.80 -28.91 -17.40
CA SER A 47 -27.15 -30.28 -17.84
C SER A 47 -28.58 -30.63 -17.47
N LYS A 48 -29.20 -31.51 -18.24
CA LYS A 48 -30.54 -32.03 -17.89
C LYS A 48 -30.52 -32.75 -16.54
N GLU A 49 -29.42 -33.43 -16.22
CA GLU A 49 -29.22 -34.09 -14.95
C GLU A 49 -29.25 -33.12 -13.77
N TYR A 50 -28.65 -31.93 -13.94
CA TYR A 50 -28.69 -30.91 -12.91
C TYR A 50 -30.09 -30.29 -12.75
N LEU A 51 -30.77 -30.01 -13.85
CA LEU A 51 -32.17 -29.54 -13.80
C LEU A 51 -33.08 -30.54 -13.10
N ASN A 52 -32.96 -31.83 -13.41
CA ASN A 52 -33.72 -32.90 -12.75
C ASN A 52 -33.38 -32.99 -11.25
N LEU A 53 -32.13 -32.73 -10.86
CA LEU A 53 -31.74 -32.65 -9.45
C LEU A 53 -32.45 -31.48 -8.75
N ILE A 54 -32.42 -30.28 -9.37
CA ILE A 54 -33.09 -29.10 -8.79
C ILE A 54 -34.61 -29.33 -8.69
N GLU A 55 -35.22 -29.90 -9.72
CA GLU A 55 -36.65 -30.30 -9.68
C GLU A 55 -36.97 -31.21 -8.53
N HIS A 56 -36.21 -32.29 -8.33
CA HIS A 56 -36.37 -33.18 -7.20
C HIS A 56 -36.18 -32.49 -5.83
N LEU A 57 -35.23 -31.53 -5.77
CA LEU A 57 -35.04 -30.74 -4.54
C LEU A 57 -36.20 -29.77 -4.29
N ILE A 58 -36.80 -29.19 -5.35
CA ILE A 58 -38.01 -28.35 -5.24
C ILE A 58 -39.15 -29.17 -4.63
N GLU A 59 -39.41 -30.37 -5.13
CA GLU A 59 -40.44 -31.26 -4.61
C GLU A 59 -40.19 -31.64 -3.14
N LYS A 60 -38.93 -31.94 -2.77
CA LYS A 60 -38.55 -32.35 -1.43
C LYS A 60 -38.64 -31.23 -0.41
N TYR A 61 -38.18 -30.04 -0.72
CA TYR A 61 -38.02 -28.96 0.24
C TYR A 61 -39.14 -27.92 0.18
N ASN A 62 -39.82 -27.79 -0.94
CA ASN A 62 -40.82 -26.80 -1.24
C ASN A 62 -40.36 -25.38 -0.84
N PRO A 63 -39.37 -24.81 -1.52
CA PRO A 63 -38.81 -23.49 -1.18
C PRO A 63 -39.77 -22.37 -1.51
N ASP A 64 -39.80 -21.33 -0.69
CA ASP A 64 -40.61 -20.12 -0.89
C ASP A 64 -40.01 -19.20 -1.92
N PHE A 65 -38.68 -19.26 -2.08
CA PHE A 65 -37.93 -18.54 -3.13
C PHE A 65 -36.58 -19.20 -3.41
N ALA A 66 -36.00 -18.83 -4.53
CA ALA A 66 -34.65 -19.26 -4.90
C ALA A 66 -33.79 -18.06 -5.28
N VAL A 67 -32.49 -18.14 -4.97
CA VAL A 67 -31.48 -17.16 -5.39
C VAL A 67 -30.26 -17.87 -5.95
N GLU A 68 -29.56 -17.20 -6.86
CA GLU A 68 -28.35 -17.73 -7.50
C GLU A 68 -27.18 -16.74 -7.40
N GLU A 69 -25.97 -17.29 -7.27
CA GLU A 69 -24.72 -16.58 -7.43
C GLU A 69 -24.49 -16.20 -8.91
N LYS A 70 -25.21 -15.20 -9.36
CA LYS A 70 -24.98 -14.52 -10.64
C LYS A 70 -25.10 -13.04 -10.37
N GLY A 71 -24.20 -12.25 -10.97
CA GLY A 71 -24.28 -10.80 -10.90
C GLY A 71 -25.54 -10.27 -11.61
N SER A 72 -26.02 -9.12 -11.18
CA SER A 72 -27.08 -8.41 -11.90
C SER A 72 -26.56 -8.08 -13.29
N ARG A 73 -26.98 -8.83 -14.29
CA ARG A 73 -26.77 -8.45 -15.68
C ARG A 73 -27.60 -7.19 -15.96
N TRP A 74 -27.09 -6.31 -16.79
CA TRP A 74 -27.87 -5.18 -17.28
C TRP A 74 -29.19 -5.72 -17.90
N GLU A 75 -30.27 -5.06 -17.61
CA GLU A 75 -31.63 -5.48 -18.09
C GLU A 75 -31.69 -5.75 -19.60
N ASP A 76 -30.77 -5.15 -20.36
CA ASP A 76 -30.69 -5.27 -21.83
C ASP A 76 -29.91 -6.51 -22.34
N THR A 77 -29.32 -7.32 -21.46
CA THR A 77 -28.51 -8.50 -21.82
C THR A 77 -29.02 -9.80 -21.21
N ILE A 78 -30.28 -9.84 -20.79
CA ILE A 78 -30.90 -11.09 -20.32
C ILE A 78 -31.01 -12.00 -21.56
N ALA A 79 -30.22 -13.08 -21.55
CA ALA A 79 -30.46 -14.14 -22.52
C ALA A 79 -31.89 -14.64 -22.30
N PRO A 80 -32.78 -14.54 -23.30
CA PRO A 80 -34.09 -15.15 -23.19
C PRO A 80 -33.85 -16.64 -22.93
N ASP A 81 -34.41 -17.19 -21.85
CA ASP A 81 -34.39 -18.60 -21.47
C ASP A 81 -33.17 -19.09 -20.64
N ASP A 82 -32.91 -18.45 -19.47
CA ASP A 82 -32.12 -19.09 -18.43
C ASP A 82 -32.85 -20.36 -17.95
N PRO A 83 -32.26 -21.56 -18.08
CA PRO A 83 -32.95 -22.83 -17.75
C PRO A 83 -33.39 -22.93 -16.30
N LEU A 84 -32.62 -22.36 -15.33
CA LEU A 84 -32.99 -22.34 -13.92
C LEU A 84 -34.13 -21.36 -13.65
N GLU A 85 -34.07 -20.16 -14.23
CA GLU A 85 -35.17 -19.21 -14.13
C GLU A 85 -36.46 -19.79 -14.71
N SER A 86 -36.38 -20.47 -15.86
CA SER A 86 -37.51 -21.11 -16.51
C SER A 86 -38.11 -22.21 -15.63
N LEU A 87 -37.24 -23.06 -15.02
CA LEU A 87 -37.66 -24.11 -14.09
C LEU A 87 -38.36 -23.53 -12.84
N PHE A 88 -37.77 -22.53 -12.17
CA PHE A 88 -38.39 -21.92 -10.98
C PHE A 88 -39.71 -21.21 -11.33
N ARG A 89 -39.80 -20.61 -12.52
CA ARG A 89 -41.04 -20.00 -13.01
C ARG A 89 -42.15 -21.02 -13.23
N GLU A 90 -41.84 -22.21 -13.76
CA GLU A 90 -42.79 -23.32 -13.92
C GLU A 90 -43.38 -23.75 -12.57
N PHE A 91 -42.56 -23.87 -11.55
CA PHE A 91 -42.95 -24.15 -10.18
C PHE A 91 -43.55 -22.95 -9.43
N LYS A 92 -43.66 -21.77 -10.05
CA LYS A 92 -44.13 -20.51 -9.44
C LYS A 92 -43.31 -20.08 -8.23
N ILE A 93 -42.02 -20.41 -8.18
CA ILE A 93 -41.07 -20.04 -7.15
C ILE A 93 -40.37 -18.74 -7.57
N PRO A 94 -40.48 -17.65 -6.79
CA PRO A 94 -39.76 -16.41 -7.05
C PRO A 94 -38.25 -16.66 -7.09
N TYR A 95 -37.58 -16.19 -8.13
CA TYR A 95 -36.15 -16.40 -8.36
C TYR A 95 -35.44 -15.08 -8.58
N LYS A 96 -34.20 -14.95 -8.06
CA LYS A 96 -33.38 -13.76 -8.21
C LYS A 96 -31.89 -14.05 -8.18
N MET A 97 -31.14 -13.33 -8.99
CA MET A 97 -29.68 -13.25 -8.92
C MET A 97 -29.27 -12.27 -7.84
N VAL A 98 -28.27 -12.59 -7.02
CA VAL A 98 -27.92 -11.82 -5.81
C VAL A 98 -26.46 -11.38 -5.73
N ASP A 99 -25.63 -11.78 -6.68
CA ASP A 99 -24.21 -11.39 -6.67
C ASP A 99 -23.98 -9.95 -7.16
N ILE A 100 -22.74 -9.48 -7.02
CA ILE A 100 -22.31 -8.17 -7.55
C ILE A 100 -22.34 -8.14 -9.07
N SER A 101 -22.46 -6.95 -9.66
CA SER A 101 -22.37 -6.79 -11.10
C SER A 101 -20.94 -7.05 -11.60
N GLU A 102 -20.81 -7.42 -12.89
CA GLU A 102 -19.51 -7.59 -13.55
C GLU A 102 -18.61 -6.35 -13.43
N ASN A 103 -19.19 -5.15 -13.56
CA ASN A 103 -18.44 -3.90 -13.39
C ASN A 103 -17.88 -3.75 -11.96
N ALA A 104 -18.65 -4.12 -10.94
CA ALA A 104 -18.19 -4.08 -9.55
C ALA A 104 -17.11 -5.14 -9.30
N GLU A 105 -17.25 -6.32 -9.89
CA GLU A 105 -16.24 -7.38 -9.84
C GLU A 105 -14.93 -6.96 -10.52
N ASN A 106 -15.00 -6.36 -11.70
CA ASN A 106 -13.84 -5.84 -12.43
C ASN A 106 -13.14 -4.74 -11.63
N TYR A 107 -13.88 -3.86 -10.96
CA TYR A 107 -13.32 -2.84 -10.10
C TYR A 107 -12.58 -3.45 -8.89
N LEU A 108 -13.20 -4.40 -8.20
CA LEU A 108 -12.59 -5.11 -7.07
C LEU A 108 -11.34 -5.92 -7.47
N SER A 109 -11.32 -6.44 -8.71
CA SER A 109 -10.22 -7.27 -9.22
C SER A 109 -9.13 -6.49 -9.96
N SER A 110 -9.30 -5.17 -10.17
CA SER A 110 -8.36 -4.35 -10.96
C SER A 110 -6.94 -4.38 -10.39
N ASN A 111 -6.78 -4.34 -9.08
CA ASN A 111 -5.48 -4.40 -8.41
C ASN A 111 -4.82 -5.79 -8.47
N MET A 112 -5.56 -6.82 -8.88
CA MET A 112 -5.08 -8.21 -8.94
C MET A 112 -4.56 -8.60 -10.33
N GLU A 113 -4.76 -7.76 -11.35
CA GLU A 113 -4.37 -8.10 -12.74
C GLU A 113 -2.84 -8.15 -12.92
N ASP A 114 -2.10 -7.32 -12.20
CA ASP A 114 -0.63 -7.34 -12.20
C ASP A 114 -0.10 -8.67 -11.63
N TYR A 115 -0.69 -9.15 -10.53
CA TYR A 115 -0.37 -10.47 -9.96
C TYR A 115 -0.64 -11.59 -10.97
N ARG A 116 -1.80 -11.59 -11.61
CA ARG A 116 -2.19 -12.58 -12.63
C ARG A 116 -1.20 -12.60 -13.78
N THR A 117 -0.83 -11.43 -14.27
CA THR A 117 0.09 -11.29 -15.41
C THR A 117 1.47 -11.83 -15.05
N LEU A 118 1.99 -11.46 -13.89
CA LEU A 118 3.30 -11.90 -13.43
C LEU A 118 3.34 -13.41 -13.13
N ILE A 119 2.29 -13.95 -12.49
CA ILE A 119 2.14 -15.41 -12.26
C ILE A 119 2.12 -16.17 -13.58
N LYS A 120 1.39 -15.67 -14.60
CA LYS A 120 1.37 -16.28 -15.94
C LYS A 120 2.74 -16.27 -16.60
N GLN A 121 3.47 -15.16 -16.54
CA GLN A 121 4.81 -15.04 -17.11
C GLN A 121 5.79 -16.02 -16.45
N LEU A 122 5.82 -16.04 -15.11
CA LEU A 122 6.67 -16.95 -14.35
C LEU A 122 6.30 -18.43 -14.63
N THR A 123 5.01 -18.75 -14.68
CA THR A 123 4.54 -20.10 -15.01
C THR A 123 4.98 -20.52 -16.41
N LYS A 124 4.92 -19.61 -17.39
CA LYS A 124 5.39 -19.87 -18.76
C LYS A 124 6.89 -20.16 -18.77
N SER A 125 7.71 -19.32 -18.14
CA SER A 125 9.17 -19.49 -18.06
C SER A 125 9.55 -20.81 -17.35
N ILE A 126 8.89 -21.14 -16.25
CA ILE A 126 9.09 -22.40 -15.52
C ILE A 126 8.76 -23.59 -16.42
N ASN A 127 7.65 -23.54 -17.16
CA ASN A 127 7.25 -24.63 -18.07
C ASN A 127 8.20 -24.77 -19.28
N GLU A 128 8.77 -23.68 -19.77
CA GLU A 128 9.77 -23.69 -20.85
C GLU A 128 11.08 -24.36 -20.38
N ILE A 129 11.55 -23.99 -19.18
CA ILE A 129 12.73 -24.65 -18.56
C ILE A 129 12.45 -26.14 -18.36
N TRP A 130 11.26 -26.50 -17.90
CA TRP A 130 10.85 -27.89 -17.72
C TRP A 130 10.86 -28.69 -19.03
N LYS A 131 10.29 -28.11 -20.09
CA LYS A 131 10.24 -28.75 -21.42
C LYS A 131 11.62 -28.96 -22.02
N ASN A 132 12.53 -27.99 -21.85
CA ASN A 132 13.85 -27.99 -22.46
C ASN A 132 14.82 -28.99 -21.77
N ASN A 133 14.64 -29.24 -20.47
CA ASN A 133 15.56 -30.05 -19.67
C ASN A 133 15.08 -31.51 -19.43
N GLY A 134 13.83 -31.84 -19.69
CA GLY A 134 13.27 -33.20 -19.59
C GLY A 134 13.63 -33.92 -18.28
N LYS A 135 14.27 -35.08 -18.37
CA LYS A 135 14.70 -35.88 -17.20
C LYS A 135 15.88 -35.26 -16.43
N ASN A 136 16.65 -34.36 -17.04
CA ASN A 136 17.82 -33.69 -16.46
C ASN A 136 17.45 -32.34 -15.87
N PHE A 137 16.31 -32.24 -15.25
CA PHE A 137 15.78 -31.04 -14.68
C PHE A 137 16.71 -30.45 -13.61
N PRO A 138 17.08 -29.15 -13.71
CA PRO A 138 18.03 -28.52 -12.80
C PRO A 138 17.33 -28.15 -11.47
N LYS A 139 17.15 -29.15 -10.58
CA LYS A 139 16.50 -28.97 -9.29
C LYS A 139 17.24 -27.98 -8.36
N ASP A 140 18.55 -27.92 -8.48
CA ASP A 140 19.44 -27.13 -7.65
C ASP A 140 19.86 -25.83 -8.34
N ASP A 141 19.29 -25.51 -9.50
CA ASP A 141 19.53 -24.25 -10.18
C ASP A 141 18.87 -23.10 -9.44
N PHE A 142 19.69 -22.13 -9.05
CA PHE A 142 19.25 -20.97 -8.23
C PHE A 142 18.17 -20.13 -8.94
N GLU A 143 18.34 -19.88 -10.25
CA GLU A 143 17.39 -19.07 -11.01
C GLU A 143 16.04 -19.76 -11.13
N PHE A 144 16.03 -21.07 -11.34
CA PHE A 144 14.79 -21.86 -11.36
C PHE A 144 14.10 -21.83 -9.99
N GLN A 145 14.85 -22.10 -8.91
CA GLN A 145 14.29 -22.06 -7.55
C GLN A 145 13.73 -20.68 -7.21
N ARG A 146 14.43 -19.62 -7.59
CA ARG A 146 13.98 -18.24 -7.38
C ARG A 146 12.68 -17.96 -8.11
N MET A 147 12.57 -18.32 -9.40
CA MET A 147 11.34 -18.12 -10.18
C MET A 147 10.17 -18.92 -9.60
N PHE A 148 10.44 -20.16 -9.19
CA PHE A 148 9.43 -21.05 -8.61
C PHE A 148 8.91 -20.49 -7.28
N LEU A 149 9.80 -20.14 -6.36
CA LEU A 149 9.43 -19.57 -5.05
C LEU A 149 8.70 -18.25 -5.19
N TRP A 150 9.12 -17.41 -6.14
CA TRP A 150 8.43 -16.15 -6.39
C TRP A 150 7.02 -16.36 -6.94
N ARG A 151 6.85 -17.29 -7.88
CA ARG A 151 5.53 -17.65 -8.38
C ARG A 151 4.61 -18.17 -7.26
N GLU A 152 5.11 -19.03 -6.38
CA GLU A 152 4.35 -19.54 -5.24
C GLU A 152 3.96 -18.42 -4.27
N TYR A 153 4.88 -17.51 -3.97
CA TYR A 153 4.62 -16.35 -3.13
C TYR A 153 3.52 -15.47 -3.73
N LEU A 154 3.65 -15.10 -5.01
CA LEU A 154 2.65 -14.28 -5.69
C LEU A 154 1.28 -14.99 -5.76
N GLN A 155 1.28 -16.31 -5.93
CA GLN A 155 0.04 -17.09 -5.91
C GLN A 155 -0.62 -17.09 -4.53
N GLN A 156 0.15 -17.14 -3.45
CA GLN A 156 -0.36 -17.05 -2.09
C GLN A 156 -0.94 -15.65 -1.83
N GLU A 157 -0.21 -14.59 -2.18
CA GLU A 157 -0.70 -13.20 -2.05
C GLU A 157 -1.98 -12.98 -2.86
N TYR A 158 -2.00 -13.45 -4.11
CA TYR A 158 -3.18 -13.40 -4.95
C TYR A 158 -4.38 -14.11 -4.29
N ASN A 159 -4.18 -15.32 -3.78
CA ASN A 159 -5.23 -16.10 -3.13
C ASN A 159 -5.73 -15.43 -1.84
N LEU A 160 -4.86 -14.80 -1.05
CA LEU A 160 -5.24 -14.06 0.15
C LEU A 160 -6.11 -12.86 -0.21
N GLN A 161 -5.71 -12.04 -1.17
CA GLN A 161 -6.49 -10.90 -1.63
C GLN A 161 -7.81 -11.35 -2.28
N GLU A 162 -7.80 -12.41 -3.07
CA GLU A 162 -9.01 -12.98 -3.66
C GLU A 162 -9.98 -13.46 -2.57
N ASN A 163 -9.50 -14.16 -1.54
CA ASN A 163 -10.32 -14.62 -0.44
C ASN A 163 -10.89 -13.45 0.37
N GLU A 164 -10.10 -12.43 0.66
CA GLU A 164 -10.55 -11.31 1.47
C GLU A 164 -11.54 -10.41 0.73
N ILE A 165 -11.23 -10.03 -0.51
CA ILE A 165 -12.04 -9.08 -1.26
C ILE A 165 -13.21 -9.77 -1.96
N ARG A 166 -12.96 -10.87 -2.68
CA ARG A 166 -13.96 -11.52 -3.53
C ARG A 166 -14.88 -12.46 -2.76
N LEU A 167 -14.38 -13.19 -1.77
CA LEU A 167 -15.25 -14.05 -0.95
C LEU A 167 -15.97 -13.23 0.10
N ASN A 168 -15.27 -12.59 1.03
CA ASN A 168 -15.92 -11.91 2.17
C ASN A 168 -16.88 -10.79 1.74
N VAL A 169 -16.45 -9.91 0.81
CA VAL A 169 -17.31 -8.81 0.34
C VAL A 169 -18.49 -9.34 -0.46
N ARG A 170 -18.27 -10.30 -1.37
CA ARG A 170 -19.35 -10.90 -2.17
C ARG A 170 -20.32 -11.67 -1.31
N GLU A 171 -19.84 -12.47 -0.36
CA GLU A 171 -20.70 -13.24 0.57
C GLU A 171 -21.60 -12.33 1.40
N ALA A 172 -21.06 -11.21 1.92
CA ALA A 172 -21.87 -10.22 2.63
C ALA A 172 -22.92 -9.56 1.71
N TRP A 173 -22.53 -9.24 0.48
CA TRP A 173 -23.44 -8.66 -0.53
C TRP A 173 -24.57 -9.64 -0.90
N MET A 174 -24.22 -10.89 -1.21
CA MET A 174 -25.19 -11.93 -1.54
C MET A 174 -26.14 -12.20 -0.36
N MET A 175 -25.61 -12.27 0.86
CA MET A 175 -26.45 -12.41 2.07
C MET A 175 -27.40 -11.23 2.24
N MET A 176 -26.96 -10.01 1.98
CA MET A 176 -27.84 -8.82 2.00
C MET A 176 -28.96 -8.93 0.97
N GLY A 177 -28.65 -9.43 -0.24
CA GLY A 177 -29.64 -9.70 -1.29
C GLY A 177 -30.67 -10.74 -0.85
N ILE A 178 -30.23 -11.84 -0.25
CA ILE A 178 -31.09 -12.90 0.31
C ILE A 178 -32.01 -12.34 1.39
N LEU A 179 -31.45 -11.57 2.36
CA LEU A 179 -32.24 -10.96 3.44
C LEU A 179 -33.27 -9.96 2.91
N LYS A 180 -32.86 -9.15 1.90
CA LYS A 180 -33.78 -8.19 1.27
C LYS A 180 -34.94 -8.90 0.57
N PHE A 181 -34.67 -10.01 -0.11
CA PHE A 181 -35.71 -10.82 -0.74
C PHE A 181 -36.61 -11.49 0.30
N ALA A 182 -36.05 -12.09 1.34
CA ALA A 182 -36.82 -12.68 2.43
C ALA A 182 -37.73 -11.67 3.16
N LYS A 183 -37.34 -10.39 3.24
CA LYS A 183 -38.16 -9.33 3.89
C LYS A 183 -39.47 -9.07 3.17
N VAL A 184 -39.50 -9.15 1.84
CA VAL A 184 -40.69 -8.86 1.04
C VAL A 184 -41.64 -10.03 0.93
N MET A 185 -41.22 -11.27 1.28
CA MET A 185 -42.08 -12.43 1.34
C MET A 185 -43.15 -12.26 2.40
N VAL A 186 -44.33 -12.90 2.23
CA VAL A 186 -45.46 -12.80 3.18
C VAL A 186 -45.30 -13.74 4.35
N GLU A 187 -44.74 -14.89 4.14
CA GLU A 187 -44.61 -15.99 5.10
C GLU A 187 -43.68 -15.61 6.26
N LYS A 188 -44.01 -16.16 7.46
CA LYS A 188 -43.19 -15.96 8.66
C LYS A 188 -42.08 -16.99 8.81
N THR A 189 -42.22 -18.17 8.22
CA THR A 189 -41.24 -19.25 8.22
C THR A 189 -40.89 -19.53 6.76
N LEU A 190 -39.68 -19.20 6.37
CA LEU A 190 -39.23 -19.26 4.98
C LEU A 190 -38.18 -20.36 4.80
N LYS A 191 -38.23 -21.01 3.64
CA LYS A 191 -37.17 -21.87 3.09
C LYS A 191 -36.71 -21.28 1.77
N ALA A 192 -35.43 -21.14 1.59
CA ALA A 192 -34.88 -20.61 0.35
C ALA A 192 -33.79 -21.52 -0.21
N PHE A 193 -33.75 -21.65 -1.50
CA PHE A 193 -32.60 -22.20 -2.22
C PHE A 193 -31.58 -21.10 -2.49
N TYR A 194 -30.32 -21.43 -2.24
CA TYR A 194 -29.21 -20.62 -2.69
C TYR A 194 -28.24 -21.47 -3.51
N ILE A 195 -28.24 -21.26 -4.81
CA ILE A 195 -27.39 -21.97 -5.77
C ILE A 195 -26.12 -21.18 -5.93
N CYS A 196 -24.99 -21.75 -5.49
CA CYS A 196 -23.69 -21.05 -5.50
C CYS A 196 -22.50 -21.99 -5.60
N ASN A 197 -21.33 -21.43 -5.86
CA ASN A 197 -20.07 -22.16 -5.84
C ASN A 197 -19.78 -22.66 -4.41
N PRO A 198 -19.32 -23.91 -4.24
CA PRO A 198 -18.99 -24.47 -2.92
C PRO A 198 -17.94 -23.66 -2.13
N SER A 199 -17.14 -22.82 -2.77
CA SER A 199 -16.20 -21.93 -2.09
C SER A 199 -16.88 -20.94 -1.15
N HIS A 200 -18.14 -20.57 -1.44
CA HIS A 200 -18.97 -19.68 -0.60
C HIS A 200 -19.71 -20.37 0.54
N PHE A 201 -19.80 -21.70 0.56
CA PHE A 201 -20.59 -22.43 1.55
C PHE A 201 -20.18 -22.10 2.98
N LYS A 202 -18.86 -22.08 3.25
CA LYS A 202 -18.33 -21.81 4.59
C LYS A 202 -18.66 -20.40 5.07
N GLY A 203 -18.39 -19.38 4.24
CA GLY A 203 -18.63 -17.98 4.62
C GLY A 203 -20.12 -17.67 4.75
N ILE A 204 -20.93 -18.13 3.81
CA ILE A 204 -22.40 -17.96 3.89
C ILE A 204 -22.99 -18.69 5.11
N THR A 205 -22.53 -19.91 5.44
CA THR A 205 -22.98 -20.64 6.64
C THR A 205 -22.61 -19.88 7.91
N GLN A 206 -21.41 -19.28 7.98
CA GLN A 206 -21.00 -18.47 9.12
C GLN A 206 -21.86 -17.21 9.25
N LEU A 207 -22.01 -16.42 8.17
CA LEU A 207 -22.87 -15.22 8.18
C LEU A 207 -24.33 -15.56 8.51
N ALA A 208 -24.85 -16.68 7.99
CA ALA A 208 -26.20 -17.16 8.31
C ALA A 208 -26.33 -17.49 9.81
N GLY A 209 -25.34 -18.15 10.40
CA GLY A 209 -25.30 -18.47 11.83
C GLY A 209 -25.34 -17.21 12.70
N ASP A 210 -24.54 -16.19 12.37
CA ASP A 210 -24.50 -14.90 13.06
C ASP A 210 -25.85 -14.15 12.99
N LEU A 211 -26.63 -14.41 11.93
CA LEU A 211 -27.96 -13.83 11.70
C LEU A 211 -29.12 -14.72 12.24
N GLY A 212 -28.82 -15.84 12.86
CA GLY A 212 -29.83 -16.79 13.36
C GLY A 212 -30.55 -17.59 12.27
N ILE A 213 -29.93 -17.70 11.06
CA ILE A 213 -30.47 -18.44 9.91
C ILE A 213 -29.91 -19.86 9.93
N LYS A 214 -30.77 -20.87 9.80
CA LYS A 214 -30.34 -22.27 9.69
C LYS A 214 -29.91 -22.58 8.24
N THR A 215 -28.80 -23.29 8.09
CA THR A 215 -28.27 -23.69 6.76
C THR A 215 -28.28 -25.22 6.61
N GLU A 216 -28.42 -25.67 5.38
CA GLU A 216 -28.25 -27.07 4.98
C GLU A 216 -27.48 -27.09 3.64
N GLU A 217 -26.39 -27.88 3.55
CA GLU A 217 -25.56 -27.95 2.37
C GLU A 217 -25.89 -29.18 1.51
N ILE A 218 -26.06 -28.97 0.20
CA ILE A 218 -26.26 -30.02 -0.80
C ILE A 218 -25.12 -29.95 -1.80
N LYS A 219 -24.25 -30.97 -1.81
CA LYS A 219 -23.11 -31.09 -2.72
C LYS A 219 -23.38 -32.12 -3.80
N ILE A 220 -22.97 -31.83 -5.02
CA ILE A 220 -23.12 -32.74 -6.16
C ILE A 220 -22.08 -33.85 -6.04
N LYS A 221 -22.51 -35.12 -5.99
CA LYS A 221 -21.63 -36.26 -6.10
C LYS A 221 -21.13 -36.39 -7.54
N ARG A 222 -20.03 -35.74 -7.86
CA ARG A 222 -19.35 -36.00 -9.13
C ARG A 222 -18.68 -37.35 -9.05
N LEU A 223 -19.13 -38.31 -9.87
CA LEU A 223 -18.32 -39.48 -10.21
C LEU A 223 -17.04 -38.94 -10.85
N ALA A 224 -15.93 -39.04 -10.14
CA ALA A 224 -14.62 -38.60 -10.63
C ALA A 224 -14.32 -39.33 -11.94
N LYS A 225 -14.60 -38.74 -13.09
CA LYS A 225 -13.89 -39.04 -14.32
C LYS A 225 -12.45 -38.57 -14.06
N VAL A 226 -11.61 -39.50 -13.71
CA VAL A 226 -10.15 -39.30 -13.67
C VAL A 226 -9.76 -38.91 -15.10
N VAL A 227 -9.73 -37.63 -15.38
CA VAL A 227 -8.96 -37.10 -16.48
C VAL A 227 -7.53 -37.19 -16.01
N ASN A 228 -6.89 -38.28 -16.40
CA ASN A 228 -5.44 -38.45 -16.32
C ASN A 228 -4.80 -37.34 -17.16
N ASN A 229 -4.58 -36.20 -16.55
CA ASN A 229 -3.70 -35.18 -17.08
C ASN A 229 -2.31 -35.48 -16.53
N PRO A 230 -1.38 -36.08 -17.33
CA PRO A 230 -0.11 -36.61 -16.82
C PRO A 230 0.83 -35.52 -16.26
N GLY A 231 0.52 -34.24 -16.46
CA GLY A 231 1.36 -33.14 -16.02
C GLY A 231 1.16 -32.68 -14.57
N SER A 232 -0.04 -32.78 -14.00
CA SER A 232 -0.30 -32.17 -12.67
C SER A 232 0.04 -33.08 -11.48
N ASN A 233 -0.03 -34.40 -11.66
CA ASN A 233 0.27 -35.35 -10.59
C ASN A 233 1.77 -35.61 -10.40
N SER A 234 2.60 -35.45 -11.45
CA SER A 234 4.06 -35.59 -11.35
C SER A 234 4.70 -34.44 -10.56
N ILE A 235 4.18 -33.23 -10.66
CA ILE A 235 4.71 -32.07 -9.95
C ILE A 235 4.38 -32.18 -8.45
N LYS A 236 3.15 -32.54 -8.09
CA LYS A 236 2.75 -32.73 -6.68
C LYS A 236 3.53 -33.88 -6.00
N ASN A 237 3.83 -34.95 -6.70
CA ASN A 237 4.56 -36.07 -6.13
C ASN A 237 6.09 -35.86 -6.05
N LEU A 238 6.66 -34.99 -6.88
CA LEU A 238 8.10 -34.64 -6.84
C LEU A 238 8.41 -33.53 -5.84
N ILE A 239 7.51 -32.55 -5.70
CA ILE A 239 7.65 -31.40 -4.80
C ILE A 239 7.11 -31.74 -3.40
N GLY A 240 6.08 -32.58 -3.31
CA GLY A 240 5.43 -32.94 -2.05
C GLY A 240 6.33 -33.66 -1.04
N LYS A 241 7.42 -34.33 -1.47
CA LYS A 241 8.37 -34.98 -0.54
C LYS A 241 9.44 -34.05 0.02
N SER A 242 9.82 -32.99 -0.70
CA SER A 242 10.87 -32.07 -0.21
C SER A 242 10.32 -30.88 0.59
N ILE A 243 9.10 -30.42 0.31
CA ILE A 243 8.50 -29.25 0.98
C ILE A 243 7.61 -29.67 2.17
N LEU A 244 7.05 -30.89 2.15
CA LEU A 244 6.26 -31.41 3.29
C LEU A 244 7.11 -31.93 4.45
N GLU A 245 8.43 -32.08 4.30
CA GLU A 245 9.37 -32.32 5.40
C GLU A 245 9.89 -31.04 6.08
N LEU A 246 9.56 -29.88 5.59
CA LEU A 246 9.49 -28.72 6.46
C LEU A 246 8.31 -28.99 7.39
N THR A 247 8.60 -29.73 8.49
CA THR A 247 7.72 -29.83 9.64
C THR A 247 7.07 -28.48 9.81
N PRO A 248 5.71 -28.40 9.90
CA PRO A 248 5.11 -27.17 10.35
C PRO A 248 5.87 -26.84 11.62
N ILE A 249 6.70 -25.81 11.58
CA ILE A 249 7.20 -25.21 12.78
C ILE A 249 5.91 -24.99 13.52
N LYS A 250 5.67 -25.81 14.57
CA LYS A 250 4.70 -25.46 15.59
C LYS A 250 5.21 -24.14 16.11
N VAL A 251 4.85 -23.07 15.41
CA VAL A 251 4.88 -21.73 15.95
C VAL A 251 3.97 -21.90 17.15
N LYS A 252 4.57 -22.21 18.32
CA LYS A 252 3.94 -21.84 19.56
C LYS A 252 3.55 -20.41 19.27
N LYS A 253 2.25 -20.15 19.13
CA LYS A 253 1.69 -18.82 19.16
C LYS A 253 2.21 -18.21 20.45
N LYS A 254 3.43 -17.65 20.39
CA LYS A 254 3.83 -16.65 21.34
C LYS A 254 2.74 -15.62 21.12
N GLU A 255 1.93 -15.33 22.09
CA GLU A 255 1.01 -14.22 22.08
C GLU A 255 1.87 -12.96 21.94
N SER A 256 2.34 -12.70 20.73
CA SER A 256 2.99 -11.44 20.40
C SER A 256 1.86 -10.43 20.35
N LEU A 257 1.91 -9.50 21.30
CA LEU A 257 1.01 -8.35 21.25
C LEU A 257 1.14 -7.68 19.89
N GLU A 258 0.01 -7.30 19.30
CA GLU A 258 -0.06 -6.60 18.03
C GLU A 258 0.80 -5.33 18.04
N LYS A 259 1.49 -5.09 16.92
CA LYS A 259 2.29 -3.89 16.69
C LYS A 259 1.35 -2.77 16.25
N ILE A 260 1.09 -1.81 17.12
CA ILE A 260 0.20 -0.69 16.86
C ILE A 260 0.98 0.57 16.53
N CYS A 261 0.65 1.21 15.40
CA CYS A 261 1.11 2.54 15.04
C CYS A 261 -0.02 3.56 15.20
N TYR A 262 0.14 4.50 16.10
CA TYR A 262 -0.71 5.70 16.19
C TYR A 262 -0.15 6.76 15.25
N PHE A 263 -0.86 7.03 14.16
CA PHE A 263 -0.46 8.04 13.18
C PHE A 263 -1.13 9.37 13.49
N PHE A 264 -0.40 10.25 14.19
CA PHE A 264 -0.83 11.61 14.52
C PHE A 264 -0.62 12.52 13.31
N ASN A 265 -1.70 12.98 12.72
CA ASN A 265 -1.71 13.74 11.49
C ASN A 265 -2.38 15.10 11.69
N THR A 266 -1.74 16.18 11.21
CA THR A 266 -2.28 17.54 11.35
C THR A 266 -3.40 17.85 10.35
N ASP A 267 -3.52 17.08 9.25
CA ASP A 267 -4.49 17.29 8.18
C ASP A 267 -5.86 16.69 8.51
N ASP A 268 -6.87 17.04 7.72
CA ASP A 268 -8.22 16.50 7.82
C ASP A 268 -8.25 14.98 7.53
N ASN A 269 -7.40 14.52 6.63
CA ASN A 269 -7.27 13.13 6.25
C ASN A 269 -5.81 12.69 6.36
N ALA A 270 -5.58 11.56 7.00
CA ALA A 270 -4.26 10.96 7.04
C ALA A 270 -3.81 10.51 5.64
N SER A 271 -2.52 10.62 5.37
CA SER A 271 -1.93 10.23 4.09
C SER A 271 -2.08 8.72 3.84
N PRO A 272 -2.78 8.27 2.77
CA PRO A 272 -2.84 6.86 2.42
C PRO A 272 -1.46 6.26 2.12
N PHE A 273 -0.53 7.07 1.59
CA PHE A 273 0.84 6.66 1.33
C PHE A 273 1.54 6.24 2.63
N ASP A 274 1.50 7.08 3.66
CA ASP A 274 2.16 6.81 4.94
C ASP A 274 1.51 5.61 5.67
N ILE A 275 0.17 5.49 5.57
CA ILE A 275 -0.57 4.35 6.13
C ILE A 275 -0.14 3.05 5.47
N ASN A 276 -0.09 3.00 4.14
CA ASN A 276 0.33 1.80 3.40
C ASN A 276 1.78 1.42 3.74
N MET A 277 2.68 2.41 3.76
CA MET A 277 4.08 2.21 4.14
C MET A 277 4.22 1.62 5.55
N ALA A 278 3.37 2.03 6.50
CA ALA A 278 3.38 1.49 7.85
C ALA A 278 2.92 0.02 7.88
N TYR A 279 1.87 -0.35 7.14
CA TYR A 279 1.46 -1.75 7.01
C TYR A 279 2.54 -2.61 6.35
N ASP A 280 3.13 -2.14 5.26
CA ASP A 280 4.22 -2.83 4.55
C ASP A 280 5.47 -3.01 5.44
N ALA A 281 5.68 -2.11 6.39
CA ALA A 281 6.76 -2.20 7.37
C ALA A 281 6.49 -3.19 8.52
N GLY A 282 5.30 -3.80 8.55
CA GLY A 282 4.95 -4.87 9.49
C GLY A 282 4.27 -4.38 10.77
N PHE A 283 3.57 -3.26 10.75
CA PHE A 283 2.59 -2.92 11.77
C PHE A 283 1.30 -3.72 11.54
N ASP A 284 0.77 -4.32 12.60
CA ASP A 284 -0.47 -5.10 12.54
C ASP A 284 -1.70 -4.18 12.49
N VAL A 285 -1.61 -3.01 13.15
CA VAL A 285 -2.70 -2.02 13.20
C VAL A 285 -2.12 -0.62 13.06
N VAL A 286 -2.68 0.17 12.15
CA VAL A 286 -2.38 1.61 12.00
C VAL A 286 -3.64 2.41 12.32
N ILE A 287 -3.53 3.29 13.33
CA ILE A 287 -4.64 4.11 13.81
C ILE A 287 -4.37 5.57 13.46
N PRO A 288 -4.93 6.10 12.37
CA PRO A 288 -4.78 7.52 12.04
C PRO A 288 -5.65 8.38 12.96
N ILE A 289 -5.04 9.44 13.50
CA ILE A 289 -5.74 10.48 14.27
C ILE A 289 -5.51 11.81 13.57
N SER A 290 -6.52 12.26 12.86
CA SER A 290 -6.50 13.46 12.03
C SER A 290 -6.80 14.73 12.83
N LYS A 291 -6.47 15.90 12.26
CA LYS A 291 -6.66 17.24 12.91
C LYS A 291 -5.99 17.32 14.27
N MET A 292 -4.87 16.65 14.40
CA MET A 292 -4.15 16.56 15.66
C MET A 292 -3.50 17.89 16.01
N THR A 293 -3.67 18.32 17.26
CA THR A 293 -3.00 19.50 17.82
C THR A 293 -2.12 19.11 19.01
N ALA A 294 -1.11 19.92 19.27
CA ALA A 294 -0.17 19.65 20.35
C ALA A 294 -0.84 19.55 21.73
N ASP A 295 -1.97 20.23 21.95
CA ASP A 295 -2.65 20.21 23.25
C ASP A 295 -3.40 18.91 23.54
N GLN A 296 -3.78 18.16 22.52
CA GLN A 296 -4.41 16.84 22.63
C GLN A 296 -3.42 15.73 22.99
N VAL A 297 -2.12 15.93 22.68
CA VAL A 297 -1.07 14.91 22.76
C VAL A 297 -0.96 14.24 24.13
N PRO A 298 -0.85 14.98 25.28
CA PRO A 298 -0.55 14.32 26.56
C PRO A 298 -1.60 13.28 26.93
N LYS A 299 -2.89 13.59 26.74
CA LYS A 299 -3.98 12.67 27.05
C LYS A 299 -3.96 11.45 26.12
N LEU A 300 -3.88 11.65 24.81
CA LEU A 300 -3.93 10.55 23.85
C LEU A 300 -2.71 9.62 23.96
N VAL A 301 -1.53 10.17 24.21
CA VAL A 301 -0.32 9.35 24.41
C VAL A 301 -0.46 8.51 25.69
N GLN A 302 -0.92 9.10 26.81
CA GLN A 302 -1.13 8.38 28.06
C GLN A 302 -2.18 7.29 27.91
N ASP A 303 -3.32 7.57 27.30
CA ASP A 303 -4.35 6.57 27.03
C ASP A 303 -3.80 5.41 26.19
N ALA A 304 -3.01 5.70 25.15
CA ALA A 304 -2.44 4.69 24.27
C ALA A 304 -1.40 3.80 24.98
N ILE A 305 -0.53 4.38 25.81
CA ILE A 305 0.55 3.60 26.46
C ILE A 305 0.09 2.87 27.74
N PHE A 306 -0.82 3.47 28.54
CA PHE A 306 -1.28 2.85 29.79
C PHE A 306 -2.33 1.77 29.58
N SER A 307 -3.04 1.77 28.46
CA SER A 307 -3.99 0.69 28.08
C SER A 307 -3.27 -0.61 27.72
N ARG A 308 -1.96 -0.61 27.57
CA ARG A 308 -1.15 -1.76 27.14
C ARG A 308 -0.13 -2.17 28.22
N LYS A 309 0.35 -3.41 28.13
CA LYS A 309 1.43 -3.89 29.01
C LYS A 309 2.72 -3.09 28.74
N PRO A 310 3.59 -2.90 29.75
CA PRO A 310 4.90 -2.29 29.54
C PRO A 310 5.66 -2.96 28.40
N LYS A 311 6.30 -2.18 27.55
CA LYS A 311 7.05 -2.66 26.36
C LYS A 311 6.17 -3.35 25.29
N ALA A 312 4.84 -3.19 25.34
CA ALA A 312 3.99 -3.58 24.22
C ALA A 312 4.43 -2.83 22.95
N PRO A 313 4.45 -3.49 21.78
CA PRO A 313 4.92 -2.87 20.53
C PRO A 313 3.95 -1.78 20.06
N THR A 314 4.20 -0.57 20.55
CA THR A 314 3.46 0.65 20.26
C THR A 314 4.41 1.67 19.64
N THR A 315 4.00 2.37 18.60
CA THR A 315 4.79 3.42 17.94
C THR A 315 3.89 4.63 17.67
N PHE A 316 4.44 5.83 17.85
CA PHE A 316 3.81 7.06 17.40
C PHE A 316 4.50 7.54 16.13
N PHE A 317 3.72 7.80 15.08
CA PHE A 317 4.18 8.41 13.84
C PHE A 317 3.54 9.78 13.68
N ILE A 318 4.35 10.83 13.53
CA ILE A 318 3.90 12.20 13.39
C ILE A 318 4.07 12.62 11.93
N GLY A 319 2.94 12.96 11.29
CA GLY A 319 2.85 13.41 9.90
C GLY A 319 1.93 14.62 9.72
N GLY A 320 1.50 14.84 8.48
CA GLY A 320 0.61 15.95 8.10
C GLY A 320 1.34 17.16 7.53
N SER A 321 0.59 18.11 6.97
CA SER A 321 1.13 19.24 6.20
C SER A 321 1.55 20.44 7.06
N ASP A 322 0.98 20.60 8.26
CA ASP A 322 1.42 21.64 9.20
C ASP A 322 2.65 21.16 9.98
N VAL A 323 3.82 21.47 9.43
CA VAL A 323 5.11 21.07 10.00
C VAL A 323 5.38 21.70 11.36
N LYS A 324 5.00 22.97 11.56
CA LYS A 324 5.21 23.65 12.86
C LYS A 324 4.39 22.97 13.96
N GLU A 325 3.15 22.64 13.67
CA GLU A 325 2.32 21.92 14.62
C GLU A 325 2.79 20.48 14.80
N GLY A 326 3.19 19.82 13.71
CA GLY A 326 3.80 18.48 13.76
C GLY A 326 5.04 18.40 14.65
N GLU A 327 5.94 19.37 14.58
CA GLU A 327 7.11 19.46 15.47
C GLU A 327 6.72 19.68 16.94
N LYS A 328 5.70 20.51 17.22
CA LYS A 328 5.18 20.67 18.59
C LYS A 328 4.56 19.37 19.11
N ILE A 329 3.78 18.69 18.25
CA ILE A 329 3.21 17.36 18.56
C ILE A 329 4.34 16.40 18.90
N ALA A 330 5.37 16.29 18.07
CA ALA A 330 6.50 15.42 18.29
C ALA A 330 7.21 15.66 19.64
N LYS A 331 7.51 16.93 19.96
CA LYS A 331 8.10 17.32 21.23
C LYS A 331 7.21 16.93 22.42
N LYS A 332 5.89 17.13 22.32
CA LYS A 332 4.95 16.73 23.37
C LYS A 332 4.80 15.22 23.48
N VAL A 333 4.78 14.46 22.37
CA VAL A 333 4.77 12.98 22.38
C VAL A 333 5.98 12.48 23.17
N VAL A 334 7.19 12.89 22.76
CA VAL A 334 8.44 12.46 23.41
C VAL A 334 8.47 12.79 24.91
N LYS A 335 7.90 13.97 25.31
CA LYS A 335 7.79 14.39 26.70
C LYS A 335 6.74 13.62 27.51
N SER A 336 5.69 13.12 26.84
CA SER A 336 4.59 12.38 27.47
C SER A 336 4.90 10.90 27.71
N LEU A 337 5.97 10.37 27.11
CA LEU A 337 6.42 9.01 27.33
C LEU A 337 7.08 8.88 28.71
N VAL A 338 6.65 7.88 29.48
CA VAL A 338 7.15 7.64 30.83
C VAL A 338 7.56 6.16 31.01
N PRO A 339 8.69 5.89 31.71
CA PRO A 339 9.05 4.52 32.04
C PRO A 339 7.97 3.82 32.87
N PRO A 340 7.70 2.52 32.69
CA PRO A 340 8.30 1.60 31.70
C PRO A 340 7.51 1.53 30.37
N PHE A 341 6.64 2.51 30.08
CA PHE A 341 5.75 2.55 28.90
C PHE A 341 6.34 3.36 27.73
N GLU A 342 7.64 3.53 27.71
CA GLU A 342 8.33 4.22 26.61
C GLU A 342 8.26 3.41 25.32
N CYS A 343 8.14 4.12 24.19
CA CYS A 343 8.00 3.53 22.86
C CYS A 343 8.64 4.39 21.76
N PRO A 344 8.81 3.84 20.54
CA PRO A 344 9.35 4.56 19.39
C PRO A 344 8.46 5.74 18.94
N VAL A 345 9.13 6.80 18.46
CA VAL A 345 8.48 7.99 17.88
C VAL A 345 9.12 8.30 16.53
N ILE A 346 8.33 8.31 15.46
CA ILE A 346 8.75 8.68 14.11
C ILE A 346 8.28 10.10 13.84
N ILE A 347 9.18 10.94 13.32
CA ILE A 347 8.90 12.35 13.03
C ILE A 347 9.21 12.60 11.55
N ASP A 348 8.17 12.74 10.73
CA ASP A 348 8.35 13.06 9.31
C ASP A 348 7.17 13.89 8.74
N PRO A 349 6.86 15.06 9.34
CA PRO A 349 5.75 15.86 8.86
C PRO A 349 6.00 16.29 7.41
N ARG A 350 5.02 16.02 6.55
CA ARG A 350 5.05 16.25 5.11
C ARG A 350 6.22 15.55 4.39
N GLY A 351 6.76 14.47 4.96
CA GLY A 351 7.93 13.79 4.41
C GLY A 351 9.20 14.66 4.39
N SER A 352 9.27 15.69 5.26
CA SER A 352 10.35 16.69 5.21
C SER A 352 11.68 16.13 5.68
N HIS A 353 11.67 15.28 6.71
CA HIS A 353 12.88 14.67 7.26
C HIS A 353 13.52 13.68 6.29
N THR A 354 12.71 12.79 5.74
CA THR A 354 13.18 11.77 4.76
C THR A 354 13.59 12.40 3.43
N THR A 355 12.86 13.42 2.94
CA THR A 355 13.20 14.11 1.69
C THR A 355 14.48 14.91 1.82
N ALA A 356 14.63 15.72 2.88
CA ALA A 356 15.86 16.49 3.10
C ALA A 356 17.08 15.57 3.25
N SER A 357 16.93 14.47 3.97
CA SER A 357 17.98 13.46 4.13
C SER A 357 18.38 12.83 2.79
N ALA A 358 17.40 12.54 1.92
CA ALA A 358 17.66 12.02 0.58
C ALA A 358 18.41 13.05 -0.29
N VAL A 359 18.00 14.33 -0.25
CA VAL A 359 18.67 15.44 -0.99
C VAL A 359 20.14 15.53 -0.59
N VAL A 360 20.41 15.62 0.73
CA VAL A 360 21.78 15.79 1.22
C VAL A 360 22.65 14.56 0.92
N ALA A 361 22.15 13.37 1.18
CA ALA A 361 22.91 12.13 0.93
C ALA A 361 23.16 11.90 -0.56
N LYS A 362 22.19 12.18 -1.42
CA LYS A 362 22.33 12.08 -2.89
C LYS A 362 23.32 13.11 -3.42
N THR A 363 23.34 14.32 -2.85
CA THR A 363 24.36 15.31 -3.17
C THR A 363 25.76 14.78 -2.87
N ILE A 364 25.97 14.16 -1.72
CA ILE A 364 27.29 13.58 -1.34
C ILE A 364 27.67 12.45 -2.31
N GLU A 365 26.72 11.61 -2.72
CA GLU A 365 26.97 10.52 -3.68
C GLU A 365 27.46 11.09 -5.02
N VAL A 366 26.72 12.04 -5.59
CA VAL A 366 27.05 12.65 -6.89
C VAL A 366 28.32 13.50 -6.80
N ALA A 367 28.51 14.25 -5.71
CA ALA A 367 29.69 15.07 -5.48
C ALA A 367 31.00 14.27 -5.56
N LYS A 368 31.00 13.04 -5.04
CA LYS A 368 32.16 12.13 -5.16
C LYS A 368 32.49 11.77 -6.59
N GLY A 369 31.50 11.59 -7.44
CA GLY A 369 31.69 11.36 -8.88
C GLY A 369 32.32 12.56 -9.62
N HIS A 370 32.20 13.74 -9.03
CA HIS A 370 32.76 15.00 -9.55
C HIS A 370 33.95 15.54 -8.73
N GLU A 371 34.69 14.63 -8.06
CA GLU A 371 35.92 14.94 -7.31
C GLU A 371 35.70 15.86 -6.08
N ILE A 372 34.45 15.98 -5.60
CA ILE A 372 34.12 16.68 -4.36
C ILE A 372 33.91 15.63 -3.29
N TYR A 373 34.96 15.30 -2.55
CA TYR A 373 34.94 14.22 -1.53
C TYR A 373 34.42 14.65 -0.17
N ASP A 374 34.36 15.96 0.09
CA ASP A 374 33.84 16.55 1.32
C ASP A 374 33.05 17.82 1.00
N LEU A 375 31.88 17.96 1.61
CA LEU A 375 31.06 19.17 1.47
C LEU A 375 31.48 20.30 2.42
N LYS A 376 32.41 20.06 3.34
CA LYS A 376 32.92 21.06 4.27
C LYS A 376 33.45 22.29 3.53
N GLY A 377 32.96 23.46 3.94
CA GLY A 377 33.33 24.74 3.33
C GLY A 377 32.73 25.02 1.95
N LYS A 378 32.05 24.07 1.33
CA LYS A 378 31.32 24.27 0.07
C LYS A 378 30.15 25.21 0.28
N LYS A 379 29.93 26.12 -0.71
CA LYS A 379 28.79 27.05 -0.70
C LYS A 379 27.54 26.34 -1.20
N VAL A 380 26.61 26.09 -0.27
CA VAL A 380 25.33 25.43 -0.54
C VAL A 380 24.21 26.46 -0.46
N ILE A 381 23.50 26.63 -1.55
CA ILE A 381 22.33 27.52 -1.65
C ILE A 381 21.07 26.68 -1.65
N ILE A 382 20.15 27.00 -0.75
CA ILE A 382 18.88 26.32 -0.59
C ILE A 382 17.77 27.31 -0.95
N LEU A 383 17.18 27.12 -2.11
CA LEU A 383 16.09 27.96 -2.62
C LEU A 383 14.75 27.41 -2.12
N GLY A 384 14.20 28.08 -1.12
CA GLY A 384 12.95 27.74 -0.45
C GLY A 384 13.12 27.45 1.04
N ALA A 385 12.57 28.32 1.90
CA ALA A 385 12.58 28.21 3.37
C ALA A 385 11.41 27.38 3.92
N GLY A 386 10.87 26.47 3.09
CA GLY A 386 9.83 25.52 3.45
C GLY A 386 10.35 24.36 4.34
N PRO A 387 9.49 23.37 4.65
CA PRO A 387 9.83 22.27 5.55
C PRO A 387 11.10 21.50 5.18
N VAL A 388 11.21 21.10 3.92
CA VAL A 388 12.37 20.35 3.42
C VAL A 388 13.63 21.21 3.45
N GLY A 389 13.52 22.49 3.02
CA GLY A 389 14.66 23.43 3.00
C GLY A 389 15.24 23.69 4.38
N ARG A 390 14.40 23.79 5.42
CA ARG A 390 14.83 23.98 6.82
C ARG A 390 15.66 22.80 7.33
N ILE A 391 15.18 21.59 7.14
CA ILE A 391 15.89 20.37 7.55
C ILE A 391 17.18 20.21 6.73
N ALA A 392 17.14 20.47 5.41
CA ALA A 392 18.33 20.43 4.57
C ALA A 392 19.39 21.44 5.01
N ALA A 393 18.97 22.65 5.44
CA ALA A 393 19.87 23.66 5.97
C ALA A 393 20.55 23.22 7.28
N ILE A 394 19.80 22.60 8.20
CA ILE A 394 20.38 22.03 9.44
C ILE A 394 21.41 20.95 9.08
N LEU A 395 21.08 20.02 8.18
CA LEU A 395 22.01 18.95 7.78
C LEU A 395 23.26 19.51 7.08
N ALA A 396 23.11 20.48 6.18
CA ALA A 396 24.23 21.14 5.53
C ALA A 396 25.16 21.86 6.54
N ALA A 397 24.56 22.57 7.51
CA ALA A 397 25.32 23.23 8.58
C ALA A 397 26.09 22.22 9.44
N LYS A 398 25.49 21.07 9.77
CA LYS A 398 26.17 19.98 10.48
C LYS A 398 27.33 19.40 9.68
N LEU A 399 27.23 19.35 8.35
CA LEU A 399 28.31 18.97 7.44
C LEU A 399 29.36 20.09 7.24
N LYS A 400 29.26 21.19 7.99
CA LYS A 400 30.18 22.35 7.90
C LYS A 400 30.18 23.04 6.54
N CYS A 401 29.08 22.97 5.79
CA CYS A 401 28.91 23.76 4.57
C CYS A 401 28.76 25.26 4.89
N LYS A 402 29.13 26.13 3.96
CA LYS A 402 28.70 27.53 3.96
C LYS A 402 27.25 27.56 3.46
N THR A 403 26.30 27.53 4.39
CA THR A 403 24.89 27.29 4.11
C THR A 403 24.10 28.58 4.01
N TYR A 404 23.45 28.79 2.89
CA TYR A 404 22.54 29.92 2.64
C TYR A 404 21.12 29.40 2.44
N LEU A 405 20.19 29.77 3.33
CA LEU A 405 18.76 29.50 3.20
C LEU A 405 18.07 30.71 2.60
N VAL A 406 17.53 30.55 1.40
CA VAL A 406 16.98 31.64 0.61
C VAL A 406 15.44 31.55 0.60
N GLU A 407 14.81 32.60 1.11
CA GLU A 407 13.37 32.79 0.97
C GLU A 407 13.06 33.51 -0.33
N THR A 408 12.28 32.86 -1.19
CA THR A 408 11.98 33.34 -2.54
C THR A 408 10.54 33.84 -2.69
N TRP A 409 9.69 33.64 -1.68
CA TRP A 409 8.30 34.05 -1.75
C TRP A 409 8.14 35.55 -1.52
N GLU A 410 7.60 36.26 -2.50
CA GLU A 410 7.47 37.72 -2.51
C GLU A 410 6.68 38.28 -1.31
N LYS A 411 5.70 37.52 -0.80
CA LYS A 411 4.91 37.94 0.38
C LYS A 411 5.58 37.65 1.72
N SER A 412 6.81 37.12 1.70
CA SER A 412 7.63 36.93 2.89
C SER A 412 8.43 38.21 3.22
N SER A 413 9.34 38.14 4.17
CA SER A 413 10.15 39.29 4.57
C SER A 413 11.55 38.89 4.99
N GLU A 414 12.48 39.86 4.97
CA GLU A 414 13.84 39.70 5.45
C GLU A 414 13.86 39.32 6.93
N GLN A 415 13.01 39.96 7.75
CA GLN A 415 12.88 39.63 9.17
C GLN A 415 12.42 38.19 9.43
N PHE A 416 11.57 37.65 8.56
CA PHE A 416 11.13 36.24 8.68
C PHE A 416 12.32 35.30 8.53
N ILE A 417 13.11 35.46 7.47
CA ILE A 417 14.24 34.54 7.19
C ILE A 417 15.35 34.70 8.23
N GLU A 418 15.63 35.91 8.70
CA GLU A 418 16.61 36.15 9.76
C GLU A 418 16.22 35.46 11.07
N ASN A 419 14.95 35.55 11.48
CA ASN A 419 14.46 34.88 12.69
C ASN A 419 14.52 33.35 12.53
N LEU A 420 14.11 32.86 11.35
CA LEU A 420 14.13 31.43 11.06
C LEU A 420 15.54 30.84 11.14
N VAL A 421 16.54 31.49 10.52
CA VAL A 421 17.92 30.92 10.53
C VAL A 421 18.57 30.95 11.92
N LYS A 422 18.19 31.90 12.79
CA LYS A 422 18.60 31.89 14.22
C LYS A 422 18.08 30.64 14.94
N GLU A 423 16.82 30.28 14.71
CA GLU A 423 16.23 29.07 15.27
C GLU A 423 16.92 27.82 14.72
N LEU A 424 17.12 27.72 13.40
CA LEU A 424 17.75 26.58 12.76
C LEU A 424 19.22 26.41 13.14
N THR A 425 19.98 27.50 13.28
CA THR A 425 21.38 27.45 13.74
C THR A 425 21.47 26.91 15.17
N LYS A 426 20.54 27.35 16.03
CA LYS A 426 20.45 26.81 17.40
C LYS A 426 20.10 25.32 17.40
N GLU A 427 19.20 24.87 16.54
CA GLU A 427 18.81 23.47 16.39
C GLU A 427 19.95 22.61 15.81
N ALA A 428 20.69 23.12 14.84
CA ALA A 428 21.86 22.46 14.28
C ALA A 428 22.94 22.16 15.34
N GLY A 429 23.02 23.00 16.38
CA GLY A 429 23.91 22.82 17.53
C GLY A 429 25.23 23.57 17.39
N SER A 430 25.93 23.73 18.54
CA SER A 430 27.15 24.54 18.64
C SER A 430 28.33 24.04 17.81
N ASN A 431 28.30 22.76 17.41
CA ASN A 431 29.33 22.17 16.56
C ASN A 431 28.99 22.24 15.05
N SER A 432 27.97 22.97 14.62
CA SER A 432 27.62 23.18 13.22
C SER A 432 28.16 24.51 12.67
N ALA A 433 28.15 24.66 11.33
CA ALA A 433 28.37 25.97 10.73
C ALA A 433 27.13 26.85 10.92
N GLU A 434 27.32 28.15 10.80
CA GLU A 434 26.20 29.11 10.81
C GLU A 434 25.38 28.99 9.53
N ILE A 435 24.06 29.19 9.66
CA ILE A 435 23.13 29.27 8.53
C ILE A 435 22.84 30.75 8.25
N THR A 436 23.15 31.18 7.04
CA THR A 436 22.88 32.55 6.59
C THR A 436 21.51 32.61 5.92
N GLY A 437 20.64 33.50 6.39
CA GLY A 437 19.33 33.76 5.80
C GLY A 437 19.40 34.87 4.74
N VAL A 438 18.72 34.67 3.64
CA VAL A 438 18.65 35.67 2.55
C VAL A 438 17.22 35.76 2.02
N PHE A 439 16.73 36.99 1.84
CA PHE A 439 15.47 37.26 1.17
C PHE A 439 15.73 37.69 -0.28
N ALA A 440 15.36 36.82 -1.24
CA ALA A 440 15.59 37.03 -2.67
C ALA A 440 14.33 36.76 -3.48
N PRO A 441 13.33 37.68 -3.46
CA PRO A 441 12.06 37.49 -4.15
C PRO A 441 12.12 37.65 -5.67
N ASN A 442 13.17 38.23 -6.22
CA ASN A 442 13.36 38.47 -7.65
C ASN A 442 14.68 37.90 -8.18
N ASP A 443 14.82 37.82 -9.49
CA ASP A 443 15.96 37.21 -10.15
C ASP A 443 17.28 37.99 -9.96
N GLU A 444 17.23 39.30 -9.85
CA GLU A 444 18.42 40.15 -9.61
C GLU A 444 19.08 39.79 -8.26
N LYS A 445 18.26 39.65 -7.19
CA LYS A 445 18.77 39.25 -5.88
C LYS A 445 19.18 37.77 -5.86
N LYS A 446 18.47 36.90 -6.60
CA LYS A 446 18.84 35.47 -6.68
C LYS A 446 20.20 35.30 -7.32
N ILE A 447 20.50 35.97 -8.47
CA ILE A 447 21.76 35.78 -9.18
C ILE A 447 22.98 36.20 -8.33
N GLU A 448 22.88 37.25 -7.52
CA GLU A 448 23.95 37.70 -6.63
C GLU A 448 24.42 36.60 -5.66
N ILE A 449 23.48 35.72 -5.24
CA ILE A 449 23.74 34.69 -4.23
C ILE A 449 24.18 33.38 -4.87
N ILE A 450 23.59 33.02 -6.04
CA ILE A 450 23.78 31.71 -6.67
C ILE A 450 25.00 31.63 -7.61
N LYS A 451 25.47 32.75 -8.16
CA LYS A 451 26.50 32.76 -9.20
C LYS A 451 27.81 32.04 -8.85
N ASP A 452 28.19 32.01 -7.57
CA ASP A 452 29.44 31.39 -7.08
C ASP A 452 29.16 30.19 -6.18
N ALA A 453 27.93 29.63 -6.19
CA ALA A 453 27.58 28.44 -5.43
C ALA A 453 28.31 27.19 -5.96
N ASP A 454 28.68 26.29 -5.08
CA ASP A 454 29.14 24.95 -5.45
C ASP A 454 27.95 23.99 -5.66
N ILE A 455 26.88 24.20 -4.91
CA ILE A 455 25.69 23.32 -4.85
C ILE A 455 24.44 24.18 -4.71
N ILE A 456 23.39 23.84 -5.46
CA ILE A 456 22.08 24.50 -5.36
C ILE A 456 20.99 23.46 -5.18
N TRP A 457 20.16 23.65 -4.17
CA TRP A 457 18.96 22.84 -3.94
C TRP A 457 17.70 23.69 -4.12
N ALA A 458 16.89 23.37 -5.13
CA ALA A 458 15.58 23.97 -5.35
C ALA A 458 14.53 23.17 -4.56
N LEU A 459 14.19 23.66 -3.35
CA LEU A 459 13.32 22.99 -2.38
C LEU A 459 12.06 23.82 -2.07
N ALA A 460 11.62 24.62 -3.02
CA ALA A 460 10.43 25.45 -2.88
C ALA A 460 9.15 24.70 -3.27
N THR A 461 8.03 25.43 -3.29
CA THR A 461 6.70 24.90 -3.57
C THR A 461 6.63 24.29 -4.97
N ALA A 462 5.97 23.13 -5.10
CA ALA A 462 5.74 22.47 -6.36
C ALA A 462 4.93 23.34 -7.35
N GLY A 463 5.25 23.25 -8.64
CA GLY A 463 4.61 24.04 -9.70
C GLY A 463 5.11 25.48 -9.80
N VAL A 464 6.25 25.81 -9.17
CA VAL A 464 6.87 27.14 -9.25
C VAL A 464 8.28 27.00 -9.80
N GLN A 465 8.56 27.64 -10.95
CA GLN A 465 9.91 27.74 -11.50
C GLN A 465 10.70 28.81 -10.72
N ILE A 466 11.86 28.42 -10.20
CA ILE A 466 12.71 29.28 -9.39
C ILE A 466 13.94 29.75 -10.17
N LEU A 467 14.50 28.87 -11.00
CA LEU A 467 15.66 29.14 -11.84
C LEU A 467 15.29 28.98 -13.30
N SER A 468 15.30 30.10 -14.03
CA SER A 468 15.15 30.15 -15.48
C SER A 468 16.44 29.76 -16.20
N LYS A 469 16.36 29.53 -17.51
CA LYS A 469 17.50 29.23 -18.36
C LYS A 469 18.54 30.35 -18.30
N GLU A 470 18.10 31.61 -18.28
CA GLU A 470 18.97 32.79 -18.20
C GLU A 470 19.80 32.76 -16.92
N LEU A 471 19.17 32.51 -15.78
CA LEU A 471 19.86 32.36 -14.50
C LEU A 471 20.83 31.17 -14.51
N MET A 472 20.44 30.06 -15.14
CA MET A 472 21.31 28.87 -15.23
C MET A 472 22.59 29.12 -16.02
N LEU A 473 22.59 29.96 -17.05
CA LEU A 473 23.76 30.30 -17.84
C LEU A 473 24.79 31.17 -17.08
N GLU A 474 24.36 31.82 -16.01
CA GLU A 474 25.23 32.64 -15.13
C GLU A 474 25.90 31.80 -14.02
N LEU A 475 25.55 30.53 -13.91
CA LEU A 475 26.01 29.69 -12.81
C LEU A 475 27.37 29.06 -13.05
N LYS A 476 28.13 28.92 -11.94
CA LYS A 476 29.34 28.11 -11.86
C LYS A 476 29.15 26.86 -11.01
N SER A 477 27.93 26.59 -10.56
CA SER A 477 27.58 25.47 -9.71
C SER A 477 27.79 24.15 -10.44
N LYS A 478 28.35 23.16 -9.72
CA LYS A 478 28.56 21.82 -10.26
C LYS A 478 27.37 20.89 -10.06
N ILE A 479 26.65 21.04 -8.95
CA ILE A 479 25.55 20.11 -8.58
C ILE A 479 24.30 20.90 -8.27
N ILE A 480 23.19 20.52 -8.90
CA ILE A 480 21.88 21.11 -8.63
C ILE A 480 20.83 20.02 -8.44
N ILE A 481 19.90 20.28 -7.53
CA ILE A 481 18.79 19.35 -7.21
C ILE A 481 17.48 20.09 -7.29
N ASP A 482 16.46 19.45 -7.88
CA ASP A 482 15.07 19.90 -7.86
C ASP A 482 14.18 18.76 -7.35
N ILE A 483 13.35 19.05 -6.33
CA ILE A 483 12.39 18.10 -5.79
C ILE A 483 10.98 18.25 -6.38
N ASN A 484 10.78 19.16 -7.33
CA ASN A 484 9.49 19.45 -7.91
C ASN A 484 9.10 18.42 -8.99
N LEU A 485 7.90 17.80 -8.82
CA LEU A 485 7.32 16.87 -9.79
C LEU A 485 6.22 17.49 -10.66
N VAL A 486 5.77 18.70 -10.33
CA VAL A 486 4.66 19.37 -10.99
C VAL A 486 5.16 20.46 -11.91
N PRO A 487 4.86 20.45 -13.20
CA PRO A 487 5.25 21.53 -14.12
C PRO A 487 4.57 22.87 -13.75
N PRO A 488 5.26 24.01 -13.95
CA PRO A 488 6.65 24.13 -14.32
C PRO A 488 7.58 23.63 -13.21
N TYR A 489 8.66 22.91 -13.59
CA TYR A 489 9.67 22.43 -12.64
C TYR A 489 10.45 23.59 -12.03
N GLY A 490 11.04 23.38 -10.85
CA GLY A 490 11.76 24.42 -10.14
C GLY A 490 12.99 24.94 -10.89
N ILE A 491 13.65 24.08 -11.69
CA ILE A 491 14.84 24.41 -12.49
C ILE A 491 14.56 24.11 -13.96
N GLU A 492 14.68 25.13 -14.81
CA GLU A 492 14.49 24.97 -16.23
C GLU A 492 15.60 24.09 -16.85
N GLY A 493 15.18 23.14 -17.70
CA GLY A 493 16.07 22.16 -18.33
C GLY A 493 16.32 20.89 -17.53
N LEU A 494 16.06 20.88 -16.23
CA LEU A 494 16.15 19.68 -15.38
C LEU A 494 14.85 18.89 -15.40
N LYS A 495 14.92 17.61 -15.74
CA LYS A 495 13.76 16.70 -15.78
C LYS A 495 13.68 15.86 -14.52
N PRO A 496 12.48 15.47 -14.06
CA PRO A 496 12.32 14.65 -12.84
C PRO A 496 13.12 13.35 -12.83
N LYS A 497 13.37 12.73 -13.98
CA LYS A 497 14.12 11.46 -14.10
C LYS A 497 15.63 11.65 -14.21
N ASP A 498 16.12 12.88 -14.38
CA ASP A 498 17.56 13.12 -14.53
C ASP A 498 18.27 12.75 -13.22
N ASN A 499 19.39 12.06 -13.35
CA ASN A 499 20.20 11.59 -12.22
C ASN A 499 21.68 11.74 -12.59
N ASP A 500 22.37 12.69 -11.98
CA ASP A 500 23.75 13.04 -12.30
C ASP A 500 23.93 13.35 -13.79
N LYS A 501 22.99 14.10 -14.34
CA LYS A 501 22.98 14.45 -15.78
C LYS A 501 23.49 15.85 -15.99
N GLU A 502 24.43 15.99 -16.90
CA GLU A 502 24.87 17.32 -17.37
C GLU A 502 23.71 17.97 -18.15
N ILE A 503 23.15 19.04 -17.60
CA ILE A 503 22.03 19.78 -18.18
C ILE A 503 22.48 21.10 -18.83
N TYR A 504 23.56 21.68 -18.32
CA TYR A 504 24.31 22.79 -18.88
C TYR A 504 25.79 22.49 -18.70
N PRO A 505 26.70 23.13 -19.47
CA PRO A 505 28.12 22.86 -19.33
C PRO A 505 28.62 22.96 -17.90
N THR A 506 29.20 21.88 -17.38
CA THR A 506 29.73 21.73 -16.01
C THR A 506 28.67 21.74 -14.90
N ILE A 507 27.35 21.66 -15.22
CA ILE A 507 26.25 21.65 -14.27
C ILE A 507 25.53 20.31 -14.35
N PHE A 508 25.59 19.57 -13.26
CA PHE A 508 25.01 18.23 -13.12
C PHE A 508 23.73 18.27 -12.29
N GLY A 509 22.64 17.77 -12.88
CA GLY A 509 21.29 17.85 -12.32
C GLY A 509 20.78 16.53 -11.77
N ILE A 510 20.05 16.62 -10.66
CA ILE A 510 19.34 15.52 -10.01
C ILE A 510 17.87 15.93 -9.86
N GLY A 511 16.98 15.22 -10.53
CA GLY A 511 15.55 15.48 -10.50
C GLY A 511 14.81 14.69 -9.41
N ALA A 512 13.58 15.07 -9.17
CA ALA A 512 12.75 14.58 -8.06
C ALA A 512 12.53 13.06 -8.06
N LEU A 513 12.37 12.40 -9.22
CA LEU A 513 12.19 10.95 -9.29
C LEU A 513 13.47 10.17 -8.97
N ALA A 514 14.65 10.76 -9.23
CA ALA A 514 15.90 10.14 -8.82
C ALA A 514 16.06 10.09 -7.29
N LEU A 515 15.46 11.06 -6.59
CA LEU A 515 15.41 11.10 -5.12
C LEU A 515 14.30 10.24 -4.54
N GLY A 516 13.17 10.08 -5.24
CA GLY A 516 11.96 9.46 -4.73
C GLY A 516 12.17 8.04 -4.21
N ARG A 517 12.94 7.22 -4.95
CA ARG A 517 13.27 5.84 -4.53
C ARG A 517 14.10 5.82 -3.24
N LEU A 518 15.08 6.72 -3.12
CA LEU A 518 15.90 6.83 -1.91
C LEU A 518 15.05 7.27 -0.72
N LYS A 519 14.20 8.30 -0.90
CA LYS A 519 13.25 8.78 0.13
C LYS A 519 12.37 7.66 0.63
N SER A 520 11.72 6.91 -0.27
CA SER A 520 10.83 5.80 0.11
C SER A 520 11.56 4.68 0.84
N ASN A 521 12.79 4.35 0.43
CA ASN A 521 13.62 3.35 1.13
C ASN A 521 14.02 3.80 2.54
N ILE A 522 14.33 5.09 2.73
CA ILE A 522 14.64 5.66 4.05
C ILE A 522 13.41 5.50 4.98
N GLU A 523 12.25 5.89 4.51
CA GLU A 523 11.00 5.81 5.27
C GLU A 523 10.62 4.37 5.61
N ALA A 524 10.69 3.45 4.63
CA ALA A 524 10.43 2.03 4.85
C ALA A 524 11.36 1.43 5.91
N ASN A 525 12.66 1.76 5.87
CA ASN A 525 13.62 1.29 6.86
C ASN A 525 13.32 1.84 8.26
N ILE A 526 12.95 3.13 8.36
CA ILE A 526 12.57 3.76 9.63
C ILE A 526 11.34 3.07 10.21
N LEU A 527 10.29 2.92 9.43
CA LEU A 527 9.04 2.27 9.84
C LEU A 527 9.29 0.81 10.27
N LYS A 528 10.06 0.05 9.48
CA LYS A 528 10.43 -1.33 9.78
C LYS A 528 11.23 -1.45 11.06
N GLU A 529 12.17 -0.56 11.30
CA GLU A 529 12.95 -0.56 12.53
C GLU A 529 12.09 -0.15 13.73
N ALA A 530 11.26 0.88 13.59
CA ALA A 530 10.35 1.33 14.64
C ALA A 530 9.37 0.22 15.05
N SER A 531 8.82 -0.54 14.08
CA SER A 531 7.90 -1.65 14.36
C SER A 531 8.54 -2.78 15.19
N ASN A 532 9.86 -2.87 15.23
CA ASN A 532 10.61 -3.88 15.97
C ASN A 532 11.36 -3.32 17.19
N THR A 533 11.36 -2.00 17.36
CA THR A 533 12.04 -1.33 18.48
C THR A 533 11.21 -1.43 19.76
N LYS A 534 11.89 -1.70 20.89
CA LYS A 534 11.29 -1.69 22.23
C LYS A 534 11.87 -0.53 23.02
N GLY A 535 11.00 0.23 23.70
CA GLY A 535 11.41 1.38 24.48
C GLY A 535 11.56 2.65 23.62
N LYS A 536 12.02 3.73 24.25
CA LYS A 536 12.12 5.05 23.65
C LYS A 536 13.21 5.12 22.60
N LYS A 537 12.83 5.43 21.37
CA LYS A 537 13.73 5.79 20.29
C LYS A 537 13.06 6.83 19.40
N VAL A 538 13.77 7.89 19.09
CA VAL A 538 13.26 8.96 18.21
C VAL A 538 13.91 8.81 16.84
N PHE A 539 13.07 8.72 15.83
CA PHE A 539 13.44 8.63 14.41
C PHE A 539 13.14 9.99 13.77
N ASP A 540 14.11 10.88 13.84
CA ASP A 540 14.07 12.23 13.29
C ASP A 540 14.93 12.37 12.01
N TYR A 541 15.16 13.60 11.55
CA TYR A 541 16.01 13.86 10.38
C TYR A 541 17.46 13.40 10.55
N ASN A 542 18.02 13.38 11.77
CA ASN A 542 19.37 12.86 12.00
C ASN A 542 19.38 11.34 11.72
N TYR A 543 18.37 10.65 12.24
CA TYR A 543 18.24 9.22 11.99
C TYR A 543 17.96 8.93 10.51
N ALA A 544 17.10 9.70 9.87
CA ALA A 544 16.80 9.58 8.44
C ALA A 544 18.06 9.78 7.58
N PHE A 545 18.92 10.74 7.95
CA PHE A 545 20.18 10.98 7.24
C PHE A 545 21.18 9.82 7.42
N GLU A 546 21.29 9.25 8.63
CA GLU A 546 22.10 8.05 8.84
C GLU A 546 21.60 6.86 8.00
N GLN A 547 20.28 6.66 7.90
CA GLN A 547 19.71 5.64 7.03
C GLN A 547 20.01 5.91 5.54
N ALA A 548 19.92 7.17 5.11
CA ALA A 548 20.26 7.56 3.74
C ALA A 548 21.72 7.23 3.41
N LYS A 549 22.66 7.57 4.31
CA LYS A 549 24.08 7.24 4.15
C LYS A 549 24.30 5.73 4.10
N LYS A 550 23.64 4.97 4.96
CA LYS A 550 23.75 3.52 4.99
C LYS A 550 23.24 2.87 3.71
N ILE A 551 22.16 3.39 3.12
CA ILE A 551 21.61 2.88 1.85
C ILE A 551 22.57 3.14 0.69
N LEU A 552 23.16 4.33 0.60
CA LEU A 552 24.01 4.73 -0.52
C LEU A 552 25.46 4.24 -0.42
N PHE A 553 26.00 4.16 0.79
CA PHE A 553 27.43 3.94 1.00
C PHE A 553 27.76 2.67 1.82
N GLY A 554 26.75 1.92 2.29
CA GLY A 554 26.97 0.79 3.18
C GLY A 554 27.52 1.20 4.55
N ASN A 555 28.21 0.27 5.21
CA ASN A 555 28.81 0.52 6.54
C ASN A 555 30.24 1.11 6.47
N GLU A 556 30.76 1.35 5.27
CA GLU A 556 32.20 1.65 5.07
C GLU A 556 32.57 3.13 5.22
N ILE A 557 31.59 4.05 5.30
CA ILE A 557 31.91 5.48 5.34
C ILE A 557 31.43 6.10 6.65
N LYS A 558 32.35 6.36 7.56
CA LYS A 558 32.16 7.28 8.69
C LYS A 558 32.20 8.74 8.20
N ILE A 559 31.10 9.23 7.61
CA ILE A 559 30.90 10.68 7.50
C ILE A 559 30.40 11.11 8.90
N SER A 560 31.32 11.58 9.75
CA SER A 560 30.95 12.13 11.07
C SER A 560 30.21 13.45 10.89
N ILE A 561 29.01 13.54 11.45
CA ILE A 561 28.26 14.80 11.62
C ILE A 561 28.81 15.51 12.87
#